data_72a3643fda866e503d640c74f83bf97d
#
_entry.id   72a3643fda866e503d640c74f83bf97d
#
_cell.length_a   1.000
_cell.length_b   1.000
_cell.length_c   1.000
_cell.angle_alpha   90.00
_cell.angle_beta   90.00
_cell.angle_gamma   90.00
#
_symmetry.space_group_name_H-M   'P 1'
#
loop_
_entity.id
_entity.type
_entity.pdbx_description
1 polymer ?
#
loop_
_entity_poly.entity_id
_entity_poly.type
_entity_poly.pdbx_seq_one_letter_code
_entity_poly.pdbx_strand_id
1 'polypeptide(L)'
;DHRDLHVRSRRQRQMCIRDRVICLGKSTYARCGIIVNVTPLEPGWEGYVTLEFSNTTPLPAKIYANEGVAQFIFLKGNEKPEVTYADRDGKYMGQTGVTLPKV
;
A
#
# COMPACT_ATOMS: atom_id res chain seq x y z
N ASP A 1 -9.99 11.13 6.62
CA ASP A 1 -11.36 10.67 6.58
C ASP A 1 -11.43 9.30 5.89
N HIS A 2 -12.37 8.48 6.36
CA HIS A 2 -12.51 7.10 5.93
C HIS A 2 -13.01 6.94 4.49
N ARG A 3 -13.65 7.95 3.95
CA ARG A 3 -14.23 7.86 2.61
C ARG A 3 -13.18 7.64 1.52
N ASP A 4 -12.05 8.32 1.61
CA ASP A 4 -10.99 8.15 0.62
C ASP A 4 -10.35 6.78 0.69
N LEU A 5 -10.18 6.25 1.89
CA LEU A 5 -9.67 4.90 2.06
C LEU A 5 -10.60 3.87 1.41
N HIS A 6 -11.92 4.05 1.53
CA HIS A 6 -12.88 3.17 0.90
C HIS A 6 -12.87 3.25 -0.62
N VAL A 7 -12.72 4.45 -1.18
CA VAL A 7 -12.62 4.63 -2.64
C VAL A 7 -11.39 3.90 -3.17
N ARG A 8 -10.28 4.04 -2.50
CA ARG A 8 -9.04 3.35 -2.90
C ARG A 8 -9.16 1.85 -2.79
N SER A 9 -9.80 1.36 -1.75
CA SER A 9 -10.06 -0.06 -1.58
C SER A 9 -10.88 -0.64 -2.74
N ARG A 10 -11.82 0.13 -3.28
CA ARG A 10 -12.60 -0.32 -4.43
C ARG A 10 -11.74 -0.50 -5.67
N ARG A 11 -10.77 0.36 -5.89
CA ARG A 11 -9.82 0.19 -7.00
C ARG A 11 -8.96 -1.04 -6.81
N GLN A 12 -8.55 -1.31 -5.59
CA GLN A 12 -7.77 -2.52 -5.28
C GLN A 12 -8.56 -3.79 -5.55
N ARG A 13 -9.88 -3.78 -5.35
CA ARG A 13 -10.71 -4.94 -5.63
C ARG A 13 -10.74 -5.35 -7.09
N GLN A 14 -10.38 -4.43 -8.00
CA GLN A 14 -10.27 -4.73 -9.41
C GLN A 14 -8.93 -5.37 -9.77
N MET A 15 -8.02 -5.43 -8.81
CA MET A 15 -6.72 -6.05 -9.03
C MET A 15 -6.88 -7.54 -9.22
N CYS A 16 -6.31 -8.03 -10.33
CA CYS A 16 -6.31 -9.46 -10.64
C CYS A 16 -5.40 -10.20 -9.66
N ILE A 17 -5.77 -11.44 -9.32
CA ILE A 17 -4.95 -12.29 -8.46
C ILE A 17 -3.53 -12.52 -9.02
N ARG A 18 -3.32 -12.24 -10.30
CA ARG A 18 -2.01 -12.36 -10.94
C ARG A 18 -1.18 -11.10 -10.85
N ASP A 19 -1.78 -10.00 -10.45
CA ASP A 19 -1.12 -8.71 -10.48
C ASP A 19 -0.30 -8.49 -9.21
N ARG A 20 0.84 -7.86 -9.41
CA ARG A 20 1.68 -7.36 -8.32
C ARG A 20 1.57 -5.84 -8.30
N VAL A 21 1.56 -5.24 -7.12
CA VAL A 21 1.45 -3.80 -6.97
C VAL A 21 2.69 -3.28 -6.26
N ILE A 22 3.25 -2.21 -6.81
CA ILE A 22 4.35 -1.48 -6.18
C ILE A 22 3.80 -0.14 -5.73
N CYS A 23 3.99 0.19 -4.46
CA CYS A 23 3.62 1.48 -3.91
C CYS A 23 4.85 2.39 -3.89
N LEU A 24 4.69 3.58 -4.42
CA LEU A 24 5.74 4.60 -4.45
C LEU A 24 5.22 5.87 -3.80
N GLY A 25 6.15 6.75 -3.42
CA GLY A 25 5.80 8.04 -2.88
C GLY A 25 5.23 8.99 -3.93
N LYS A 26 4.88 10.17 -3.50
CA LYS A 26 4.38 11.25 -4.35
C LYS A 26 5.41 12.38 -4.37
N SER A 27 5.60 12.99 -5.53
CA SER A 27 6.66 13.97 -5.74
C SER A 27 6.61 15.16 -4.77
N THR A 28 5.42 15.63 -4.43
CA THR A 28 5.27 16.74 -3.49
C THR A 28 5.89 16.41 -2.13
N TYR A 29 5.57 15.24 -1.59
CA TYR A 29 6.10 14.82 -0.29
C TYR A 29 7.57 14.40 -0.40
N ALA A 30 7.95 13.80 -1.52
CA ALA A 30 9.36 13.43 -1.74
C ALA A 30 10.27 14.66 -1.70
N ARG A 31 9.83 15.77 -2.25
CA ARG A 31 10.59 17.04 -2.22
C ARG A 31 10.70 17.63 -0.82
N CYS A 32 9.82 17.24 0.07
CA CYS A 32 9.88 17.63 1.48
C CYS A 32 10.66 16.63 2.34
N GLY A 33 11.30 15.67 1.73
CA GLY A 33 12.06 14.66 2.45
C GLY A 33 11.22 13.58 3.10
N ILE A 34 9.98 13.42 2.66
CA ILE A 34 9.08 12.39 3.20
C ILE A 34 9.17 11.15 2.33
N ILE A 35 9.53 10.04 2.94
CA ILE A 35 9.65 8.76 2.26
C ILE A 35 8.49 7.87 2.67
N VAL A 36 7.91 7.19 1.70
CA VAL A 36 6.89 6.16 1.96
C VAL A 36 7.60 4.81 1.91
N ASN A 37 7.54 4.09 3.01
CA ASN A 37 8.15 2.77 3.13
C ASN A 37 7.04 1.73 3.11
N VAL A 38 7.09 0.84 2.12
CA VAL A 38 6.14 -0.26 2.00
C VAL A 38 6.74 -1.28 1.04
N THR A 39 6.48 -2.54 1.30
CA THR A 39 6.89 -3.60 0.37
C THR A 39 5.88 -3.78 -0.74
N PRO A 40 6.26 -4.39 -1.87
CA PRO A 40 5.29 -4.69 -2.91
C PRO A 40 4.13 -5.51 -2.38
N LEU A 41 2.94 -5.23 -2.90
CA LEU A 41 1.74 -6.00 -2.59
C LEU A 41 1.75 -7.25 -3.47
N GLU A 42 1.82 -8.40 -2.83
CA GLU A 42 1.91 -9.66 -3.55
C GLU A 42 0.56 -10.09 -4.13
N PRO A 43 0.57 -10.84 -5.23
CA PRO A 43 -0.68 -11.35 -5.80
C PRO A 43 -1.48 -12.15 -4.77
N GLY A 44 -2.79 -11.92 -4.74
CA GLY A 44 -3.70 -12.63 -3.83
C GLY A 44 -3.81 -12.01 -2.44
N TRP A 45 -3.06 -10.95 -2.14
CA TRP A 45 -3.21 -10.24 -0.87
C TRP A 45 -4.46 -9.36 -0.90
N GLU A 46 -5.19 -9.37 0.21
CA GLU A 46 -6.36 -8.51 0.41
C GLU A 46 -6.27 -7.84 1.79
N GLY A 47 -6.70 -6.60 1.85
CA GLY A 47 -6.74 -5.87 3.10
C GLY A 47 -6.53 -4.37 2.90
N TYR A 48 -6.37 -3.66 3.99
CA TYR A 48 -6.02 -2.24 3.99
C TYR A 48 -4.51 -2.11 3.99
N VAL A 49 -4.00 -1.27 3.10
CA VAL A 49 -2.55 -1.03 3.02
C VAL A 49 -2.15 -0.08 4.13
N THR A 50 -1.13 -0.48 4.89
CA THR A 50 -0.51 0.40 5.88
C THR A 50 0.72 1.04 5.24
N LEU A 51 0.73 2.36 5.22
CA LEU A 51 1.86 3.14 4.71
C LEU A 51 2.70 3.62 5.89
N GLU A 52 4.00 3.41 5.81
CA GLU A 52 4.94 3.86 6.83
C GLU A 52 5.70 5.07 6.30
N PHE A 53 5.52 6.21 6.96
CA PHE A 53 6.17 7.45 6.54
C PHE A 53 7.43 7.70 7.37
N SER A 54 8.49 8.09 6.70
CA SER A 54 9.73 8.53 7.35
C SER A 54 9.98 9.99 6.98
N ASN A 55 10.25 10.81 7.99
CA ASN A 55 10.63 12.20 7.78
C ASN A 55 12.16 12.28 7.89
N THR A 56 12.82 12.59 6.78
CA THR A 56 14.29 12.65 6.73
C THR A 56 14.85 14.02 7.06
N THR A 57 13.99 14.96 7.47
CA THR A 57 14.42 16.33 7.79
C THR A 57 14.12 16.64 9.26
N PRO A 58 14.77 17.67 9.84
CA PRO A 58 14.46 18.10 11.21
C PRO A 58 13.17 18.92 11.30
N LEU A 59 12.55 19.26 10.18
CA LEU A 59 11.34 20.06 10.17
C LEU A 59 10.10 19.16 10.20
N PRO A 60 9.05 19.53 10.94
CA PRO A 60 7.81 18.77 10.89
C PRO A 60 7.15 18.88 9.53
N ALA A 61 6.46 17.82 9.13
CA ALA A 61 5.71 17.78 7.89
C ALA A 61 4.27 17.39 8.16
N LYS A 62 3.35 18.05 7.45
CA LYS A 62 1.93 17.71 7.51
C LYS A 62 1.57 16.76 6.40
N ILE A 63 0.83 15.72 6.75
CA ILE A 63 0.22 14.81 5.81
C ILE A 63 -1.28 14.93 6.01
N TYR A 64 -1.98 15.27 4.94
CA TYR A 64 -3.42 15.54 5.02
C TYR A 64 -4.21 14.28 4.71
N ALA A 65 -5.21 14.02 5.55
CA ALA A 65 -6.21 13.01 5.21
C ALA A 65 -6.96 13.41 3.94
N ASN A 66 -7.43 12.44 3.21
CA ASN A 66 -8.20 12.64 1.97
C ASN A 66 -7.42 13.23 0.80
N GLU A 67 -6.12 13.35 0.92
CA GLU A 67 -5.26 13.74 -0.18
C GLU A 67 -4.37 12.57 -0.60
N GLY A 68 -3.99 12.58 -1.87
CA GLY A 68 -3.08 11.55 -2.36
C GLY A 68 -1.69 11.72 -1.76
N VAL A 69 -1.18 10.67 -1.12
CA VAL A 69 0.14 10.70 -0.47
C VAL A 69 1.11 9.69 -1.09
N ALA A 70 0.60 8.80 -1.90
CA ALA A 70 1.38 7.74 -2.54
C ALA A 70 0.71 7.36 -3.85
N GLN A 71 1.36 6.49 -4.62
CA GLN A 71 0.81 6.00 -5.88
C GLN A 71 1.11 4.52 -6.02
N PHE A 72 0.23 3.82 -6.70
CA PHE A 72 0.39 2.41 -7.00
C PHE A 72 0.73 2.22 -8.46
N ILE A 73 1.68 1.33 -8.72
CA ILE A 73 2.00 0.85 -10.06
C ILE A 73 1.60 -0.61 -10.12
N PHE A 74 0.75 -0.95 -11.07
CA PHE A 74 0.26 -2.31 -11.24
C PHE A 74 1.11 -3.02 -12.28
N LEU A 75 1.67 -4.16 -11.90
CA LEU A 75 2.41 -5.03 -12.81
C LEU A 75 1.52 -6.23 -13.11
N LYS A 76 1.07 -6.32 -14.35
CA LYS A 76 0.15 -7.37 -14.76
C LYS A 76 0.91 -8.67 -15.00
N GLY A 77 0.52 -9.72 -14.29
CA GLY A 77 1.05 -11.05 -14.50
C GLY A 77 0.30 -11.79 -15.62
N ASN A 78 1.00 -12.69 -16.30
CA ASN A 78 0.42 -13.51 -17.36
C ASN A 78 -0.25 -14.75 -16.82
N GLU A 79 0.22 -15.26 -15.67
CA GLU A 79 -0.26 -16.50 -15.09
C GLU A 79 -0.50 -16.29 -13.59
N LYS A 80 -1.47 -17.06 -13.05
CA LYS A 80 -1.69 -17.10 -11.62
C LYS A 80 -0.45 -17.71 -10.95
N PRO A 81 0.10 -17.08 -9.88
CA PRO A 81 1.22 -17.67 -9.18
C PRO A 81 0.81 -19.01 -8.53
N GLU A 82 1.75 -19.94 -8.46
CA GLU A 82 1.50 -21.23 -7.83
C GLU A 82 1.09 -21.09 -6.37
N VAL A 83 1.76 -20.17 -5.65
CA VAL A 83 1.46 -19.88 -4.26
C VAL A 83 1.17 -18.39 -4.13
N THR A 84 -0.04 -18.04 -3.71
CA THR A 84 -0.42 -16.66 -3.46
C THR A 84 -0.12 -16.28 -2.02
N TYR A 85 -0.23 -14.98 -1.70
CA TYR A 85 -0.10 -14.52 -0.32
C TYR A 85 -1.13 -15.18 0.59
N ALA A 86 -2.35 -15.35 0.11
CA ALA A 86 -3.41 -16.01 0.86
C ALA A 86 -3.08 -17.48 1.13
N ASP A 87 -2.54 -18.17 0.13
CA ASP A 87 -2.16 -19.59 0.27
C ASP A 87 -1.06 -19.78 1.30
N ARG A 88 -0.16 -18.79 1.44
CA ARG A 88 0.92 -18.84 2.43
C ARG A 88 0.50 -18.42 3.81
N ASP A 89 -0.76 -18.00 3.99
CA ASP A 89 -1.27 -17.51 5.26
C ASP A 89 -0.40 -16.38 5.84
N GLY A 90 -0.17 -15.38 5.01
CA GLY A 90 0.70 -14.25 5.36
C GLY A 90 0.19 -13.45 6.55
N LYS A 91 1.12 -12.83 7.28
CA LYS A 91 0.86 -12.13 8.56
C LYS A 91 -0.16 -10.98 8.45
N TYR A 92 -0.23 -10.35 7.30
CA TYR A 92 -0.99 -9.11 7.14
C TYR A 92 -2.21 -9.27 6.25
N MET A 93 -2.63 -10.52 6.02
CA MET A 93 -3.82 -10.81 5.23
C MET A 93 -5.06 -10.28 5.93
N GLY A 94 -5.91 -9.57 5.17
CA GLY A 94 -7.22 -9.12 5.68
C GLY A 94 -7.19 -8.02 6.72
N GLN A 95 -6.06 -7.36 6.94
CA GLN A 95 -6.01 -6.28 7.93
C GLN A 95 -6.98 -5.16 7.56
N THR A 96 -7.60 -4.54 8.56
CA THR A 96 -8.69 -3.58 8.37
C THR A 96 -8.36 -2.16 8.80
N GLY A 97 -7.16 -1.89 9.24
CA GLY A 97 -6.75 -0.55 9.65
C GLY A 97 -5.25 -0.49 9.77
N VAL A 98 -4.75 0.53 10.45
CA VAL A 98 -3.32 0.63 10.71
C VAL A 98 -2.88 -0.58 11.52
N THR A 99 -1.91 -1.31 11.01
CA THR A 99 -1.42 -2.55 11.62
C THR A 99 0.05 -2.37 11.98
N LEU A 100 0.37 -2.64 13.25
CA LEU A 100 1.74 -2.61 13.72
C LEU A 100 2.49 -3.86 13.28
N PRO A 101 3.84 -3.81 13.29
CA PRO A 101 4.62 -4.97 12.89
C PRO A 101 4.27 -6.21 13.71
N LYS A 102 4.17 -7.34 13.02
CA LYS A 102 3.98 -8.66 13.65
C LYS A 102 5.29 -9.44 13.55
N VAL A 103 5.70 -10.02 14.64
CA VAL A 103 6.91 -10.83 14.69
C VAL A 103 6.61 -12.30 14.62
#